data_e77b8afb6a7b46af9657e648f3c81d3a
#
_entry.id   e77b8afb6a7b46af9657e648f3c81d3a
#
_cell.length_a   1.000
_cell.length_b   1.000
_cell.length_c   1.000
_cell.angle_alpha   90.00
_cell.angle_beta   90.00
_cell.angle_gamma   90.00
#
_symmetry.space_group_name_H-M   'P 1'
#
loop_
_entity.id
_entity.type
_entity.pdbx_description
1 polymer ?
#
loop_
_entity_poly.entity_id
_entity_poly.type
_entity_poly.pdbx_seq_one_letter_code
_entity_poly.pdbx_strand_id
1 'polypeptide(L)'
;PSDHLYYKEITKLAELGIIQNESKFNPEEPLKRAHISKMIALAYAVEVDSKNKTKFKDLPKGYWAKDYIESLADVEIVKGKTATKFEPNEFVTRAHVAALTKRGMEFRQKVQNLEIVYDLLQKDYIDTVNHHKQWEKKILDLVNKERKNEGYSAVNQDLKLTQLAIIKAKDMVKRNYFEHYSTFYGNPWDLATLFDYEYTSYGENLARNFKTPETTVAAWMASPKHRENILKSTYTHMGIGIEKDKNGKYYVVQHFSSK
;
A
#
# COMPACT_ATOMS: atom_id res chain seq x y z
N PRO A 1 -34.93 -16.73 11.38
CA PRO A 1 -36.31 -16.33 11.13
C PRO A 1 -36.37 -14.82 10.82
N SER A 2 -37.33 -14.38 10.01
CA SER A 2 -37.50 -12.98 9.61
C SER A 2 -37.91 -12.03 10.76
N ASP A 3 -38.26 -12.57 11.90
CA ASP A 3 -38.61 -11.89 13.14
C ASP A 3 -37.42 -11.72 14.11
N HIS A 4 -36.24 -12.24 13.77
CA HIS A 4 -35.05 -12.08 14.59
C HIS A 4 -34.58 -10.62 14.64
N LEU A 5 -34.20 -10.12 15.82
CA LEU A 5 -33.81 -8.73 16.06
C LEU A 5 -32.79 -8.20 15.05
N TYR A 6 -31.82 -9.01 14.64
CA TYR A 6 -30.74 -8.66 13.70
C TYR A 6 -30.95 -9.25 12.31
N TYR A 7 -32.16 -9.60 11.91
CA TYR A 7 -32.42 -10.20 10.60
C TYR A 7 -31.94 -9.37 9.43
N LYS A 8 -32.20 -8.08 9.45
CA LYS A 8 -31.83 -7.15 8.37
C LYS A 8 -30.32 -7.06 8.20
N GLU A 9 -29.58 -6.94 9.31
CA GLU A 9 -28.12 -6.86 9.31
C GLU A 9 -27.50 -8.16 8.83
N ILE A 10 -27.99 -9.31 9.29
CA ILE A 10 -27.53 -10.63 8.85
C ILE A 10 -27.78 -10.81 7.35
N THR A 11 -28.98 -10.50 6.87
CA THR A 11 -29.33 -10.59 5.45
C THR A 11 -28.42 -9.68 4.61
N LYS A 12 -28.17 -8.45 5.08
CA LYS A 12 -27.29 -7.53 4.39
C LYS A 12 -25.85 -8.02 4.28
N LEU A 13 -25.31 -8.61 5.33
CA LEU A 13 -23.97 -9.21 5.30
C LEU A 13 -23.90 -10.42 4.37
N ALA A 14 -24.97 -11.21 4.26
CA ALA A 14 -25.07 -12.32 3.31
C ALA A 14 -25.12 -11.82 1.86
N GLU A 15 -25.92 -10.80 1.58
CA GLU A 15 -25.99 -10.14 0.26
C GLU A 15 -24.64 -9.59 -0.19
N LEU A 16 -23.85 -9.06 0.75
CA LEU A 16 -22.51 -8.55 0.49
C LEU A 16 -21.43 -9.64 0.41
N GLY A 17 -21.79 -10.92 0.60
CA GLY A 17 -20.86 -12.05 0.58
C GLY A 17 -19.90 -12.11 1.78
N ILE A 18 -20.14 -11.31 2.82
CA ILE A 18 -19.30 -11.26 4.03
C ILE A 18 -19.52 -12.52 4.88
N ILE A 19 -20.76 -13.00 4.92
CA ILE A 19 -21.14 -14.30 5.52
C ILE A 19 -21.75 -15.19 4.45
N GLN A 20 -21.70 -16.51 4.67
CA GLN A 20 -22.34 -17.44 3.75
C GLN A 20 -23.85 -17.36 3.87
N ASN A 21 -24.54 -17.42 2.73
CA ASN A 21 -26.00 -17.52 2.68
C ASN A 21 -26.41 -18.99 2.87
N GLU A 22 -26.43 -19.43 4.12
CA GLU A 22 -26.80 -20.78 4.48
C GLU A 22 -28.29 -20.84 4.85
N SER A 23 -28.90 -22.03 4.71
CA SER A 23 -30.33 -22.26 5.07
C SER A 23 -30.60 -22.05 6.56
N LYS A 24 -29.56 -22.16 7.40
CA LYS A 24 -29.61 -21.89 8.84
C LYS A 24 -28.42 -21.01 9.24
N PHE A 25 -28.74 -19.82 9.69
CA PHE A 25 -27.80 -18.97 10.40
C PHE A 25 -28.09 -19.09 11.89
N ASN A 26 -27.11 -19.53 12.67
CA ASN A 26 -27.27 -19.74 14.12
C ASN A 26 -26.76 -18.49 14.87
N PRO A 27 -27.57 -17.43 15.05
CA PRO A 27 -27.12 -16.15 15.55
C PRO A 27 -26.62 -16.17 16.99
N GLU A 28 -27.06 -17.17 17.77
CA GLU A 28 -26.71 -17.33 19.19
C GLU A 28 -25.44 -18.18 19.40
N GLU A 29 -24.93 -18.82 18.35
CA GLU A 29 -23.74 -19.65 18.49
C GLU A 29 -22.48 -18.81 18.65
N PRO A 30 -21.55 -19.20 19.56
CA PRO A 30 -20.26 -18.48 19.72
C PRO A 30 -19.42 -18.52 18.45
N LEU A 31 -18.90 -17.36 18.05
CA LEU A 31 -18.11 -17.20 16.84
C LEU A 31 -16.63 -17.52 17.09
N LYS A 32 -16.02 -18.35 16.23
CA LYS A 32 -14.59 -18.69 16.30
C LYS A 32 -13.72 -17.59 15.69
N ARG A 33 -12.47 -17.50 16.17
CA ARG A 33 -11.47 -16.55 15.65
C ARG A 33 -11.24 -16.66 14.14
N ALA A 34 -11.24 -17.89 13.59
CA ALA A 34 -11.10 -18.10 12.15
C ALA A 34 -12.27 -17.51 11.35
N HIS A 35 -13.51 -17.67 11.82
CA HIS A 35 -14.68 -17.16 11.12
C HIS A 35 -14.75 -15.64 11.14
N ILE A 36 -14.51 -15.00 12.29
CA ILE A 36 -14.48 -13.54 12.35
C ILE A 36 -13.35 -12.94 11.47
N SER A 37 -12.21 -13.63 11.36
CA SER A 37 -11.13 -13.17 10.48
C SER A 37 -11.57 -13.10 9.03
N LYS A 38 -12.23 -14.14 8.51
CA LYS A 38 -12.80 -14.10 7.15
C LYS A 38 -13.79 -12.95 6.99
N MET A 39 -14.72 -12.80 7.95
CA MET A 39 -15.71 -11.72 7.89
C MET A 39 -15.06 -10.33 7.87
N ILE A 40 -14.07 -10.08 8.70
CA ILE A 40 -13.35 -8.81 8.76
C ILE A 40 -12.57 -8.54 7.46
N ALA A 41 -11.86 -9.54 6.90
CA ALA A 41 -11.16 -9.38 5.64
C ALA A 41 -12.10 -8.96 4.51
N LEU A 42 -13.26 -9.61 4.39
CA LEU A 42 -14.27 -9.30 3.38
C LEU A 42 -14.96 -7.95 3.64
N ALA A 43 -15.32 -7.65 4.89
CA ALA A 43 -16.00 -6.40 5.24
C ALA A 43 -15.16 -5.15 4.98
N TYR A 44 -13.84 -5.23 5.19
CA TYR A 44 -12.92 -4.11 5.00
C TYR A 44 -12.11 -4.20 3.70
N ALA A 45 -12.44 -5.15 2.82
CA ALA A 45 -11.80 -5.36 1.52
C ALA A 45 -10.28 -5.46 1.61
N VAL A 46 -9.79 -6.24 2.59
CA VAL A 46 -8.37 -6.58 2.66
C VAL A 46 -8.06 -7.61 1.57
N GLU A 47 -7.01 -7.33 0.79
CA GLU A 47 -6.55 -8.29 -0.21
C GLU A 47 -6.01 -9.55 0.47
N VAL A 48 -6.51 -10.70 0.04
CA VAL A 48 -6.18 -12.00 0.62
C VAL A 48 -5.37 -12.82 -0.35
N ASP A 49 -4.15 -13.15 0.01
CA ASP A 49 -3.28 -13.99 -0.79
C ASP A 49 -2.41 -14.94 0.08
N SER A 50 -1.64 -15.80 -0.57
CA SER A 50 -0.76 -16.78 0.11
C SER A 50 0.67 -16.28 0.33
N LYS A 51 1.00 -15.02 -0.03
CA LYS A 51 2.36 -14.44 0.06
C LYS A 51 2.63 -13.70 1.36
N ASN A 52 1.85 -13.99 2.39
CA ASN A 52 1.93 -13.32 3.67
C ASN A 52 3.30 -13.45 4.34
N LYS A 53 3.75 -12.37 4.98
CA LYS A 53 4.99 -12.33 5.80
C LYS A 53 4.79 -13.04 7.13
N THR A 54 3.64 -12.79 7.75
CA THR A 54 3.25 -13.44 9.00
C THR A 54 2.88 -14.90 8.74
N LYS A 55 3.41 -15.80 9.55
CA LYS A 55 3.12 -17.24 9.49
C LYS A 55 2.81 -17.79 10.88
N PHE A 56 1.65 -18.44 11.01
CA PHE A 56 1.25 -19.10 12.24
C PHE A 56 1.43 -20.62 12.11
N LYS A 57 2.12 -21.23 13.08
CA LYS A 57 2.41 -22.67 13.06
C LYS A 57 1.19 -23.56 13.24
N ASP A 58 0.15 -23.04 13.85
CA ASP A 58 -1.14 -23.71 14.08
C ASP A 58 -2.16 -23.52 12.95
N LEU A 59 -1.72 -22.93 11.81
CA LEU A 59 -2.47 -22.86 10.55
C LEU A 59 -1.79 -23.73 9.49
N PRO A 60 -2.14 -25.04 9.40
CA PRO A 60 -1.50 -25.94 8.45
C PRO A 60 -1.78 -25.54 7.01
N LYS A 61 -0.95 -26.03 6.08
CA LYS A 61 -1.16 -25.85 4.64
C LYS A 61 -2.55 -26.41 4.27
N GLY A 62 -3.33 -25.60 3.55
CA GLY A 62 -4.70 -25.94 3.15
C GLY A 62 -5.77 -25.68 4.21
N TYR A 63 -5.40 -25.10 5.36
CA TYR A 63 -6.41 -24.64 6.31
C TYR A 63 -7.22 -23.48 5.69
N TRP A 64 -8.53 -23.62 5.64
CA TRP A 64 -9.42 -22.74 4.88
C TRP A 64 -9.32 -21.24 5.23
N ALA A 65 -9.03 -20.92 6.49
CA ALA A 65 -8.93 -19.53 6.94
C ALA A 65 -7.49 -18.99 6.98
N LYS A 66 -6.50 -19.79 6.58
CA LYS A 66 -5.07 -19.44 6.71
C LYS A 66 -4.75 -18.09 6.04
N ASP A 67 -5.08 -17.98 4.77
CA ASP A 67 -4.72 -16.80 4.00
C ASP A 67 -5.46 -15.55 4.50
N TYR A 68 -6.73 -15.67 4.90
CA TYR A 68 -7.46 -14.59 5.58
C TYR A 68 -6.76 -14.11 6.85
N ILE A 69 -6.37 -15.04 7.71
CA ILE A 69 -5.76 -14.72 9.01
C ILE A 69 -4.37 -14.09 8.81
N GLU A 70 -3.53 -14.67 7.95
CA GLU A 70 -2.18 -14.20 7.71
C GLU A 70 -2.17 -12.85 6.99
N SER A 71 -3.08 -12.61 6.01
CA SER A 71 -3.23 -11.31 5.36
C SER A 71 -3.71 -10.22 6.33
N LEU A 72 -4.65 -10.53 7.21
CA LEU A 72 -5.08 -9.58 8.25
C LEU A 72 -3.99 -9.30 9.28
N ALA A 73 -3.10 -10.26 9.54
CA ALA A 73 -1.98 -10.08 10.45
C ALA A 73 -0.88 -9.19 9.82
N ASP A 74 -0.64 -9.33 8.52
CA ASP A 74 0.31 -8.49 7.79
C ASP A 74 -0.09 -7.00 7.76
N VAL A 75 -1.40 -6.71 7.79
CA VAL A 75 -1.93 -5.34 7.93
C VAL A 75 -2.33 -4.98 9.37
N GLU A 76 -1.88 -5.73 10.34
CA GLU A 76 -2.04 -5.50 11.78
C GLU A 76 -3.49 -5.45 12.30
N ILE A 77 -4.47 -5.90 11.53
CA ILE A 77 -5.87 -5.97 11.98
C ILE A 77 -6.05 -7.08 13.01
N VAL A 78 -5.48 -8.27 12.77
CA VAL A 78 -5.46 -9.35 13.75
C VAL A 78 -4.08 -9.51 14.38
N LYS A 79 -4.04 -10.12 15.56
CA LYS A 79 -2.80 -10.50 16.24
C LYS A 79 -2.92 -11.95 16.72
N GLY A 80 -1.82 -12.69 16.63
CA GLY A 80 -1.71 -13.99 17.26
C GLY A 80 -1.77 -13.89 18.80
N LYS A 81 -2.05 -14.99 19.45
CA LYS A 81 -1.87 -15.13 20.92
C LYS A 81 -0.37 -15.05 21.28
N THR A 82 0.44 -15.59 20.38
CA THR A 82 1.90 -15.43 20.42
C THR A 82 2.39 -15.06 19.01
N ALA A 83 3.68 -14.82 18.86
CA ALA A 83 4.29 -14.56 17.54
C ALA A 83 4.08 -15.70 16.52
N THR A 84 3.80 -16.92 16.98
CA THR A 84 3.71 -18.11 16.13
C THR A 84 2.39 -18.89 16.24
N LYS A 85 1.48 -18.48 17.13
CA LYS A 85 0.18 -19.14 17.35
C LYS A 85 -0.97 -18.16 17.23
N PHE A 86 -1.98 -18.52 16.44
CA PHE A 86 -3.20 -17.73 16.26
C PHE A 86 -4.37 -18.26 17.10
N GLU A 87 -4.49 -19.58 17.27
CA GLU A 87 -5.58 -20.30 17.94
C GLU A 87 -6.94 -20.09 17.23
N PRO A 88 -7.07 -20.60 15.98
CA PRO A 88 -8.20 -20.29 15.09
C PRO A 88 -9.56 -20.82 15.60
N ASN A 89 -9.53 -21.87 16.43
CA ASN A 89 -10.73 -22.53 16.96
C ASN A 89 -11.24 -21.94 18.28
N GLU A 90 -10.49 -21.03 18.90
CA GLU A 90 -10.97 -20.31 20.07
C GLU A 90 -12.16 -19.39 19.73
N PHE A 91 -13.04 -19.21 20.69
CA PHE A 91 -14.14 -18.27 20.57
C PHE A 91 -13.70 -16.82 20.78
N VAL A 92 -14.33 -15.90 20.05
CA VAL A 92 -14.09 -14.47 20.23
C VAL A 92 -14.97 -13.91 21.33
N THR A 93 -14.44 -12.95 22.07
CA THR A 93 -15.22 -12.13 23.01
C THR A 93 -15.75 -10.89 22.29
N ARG A 94 -16.74 -10.21 22.90
CA ARG A 94 -17.21 -8.90 22.42
C ARG A 94 -16.06 -7.87 22.31
N ALA A 95 -15.12 -7.89 23.23
CA ALA A 95 -13.94 -7.02 23.19
C ALA A 95 -13.04 -7.33 21.99
N HIS A 96 -12.85 -8.63 21.64
CA HIS A 96 -12.11 -9.02 20.45
C HIS A 96 -12.80 -8.49 19.19
N VAL A 97 -14.13 -8.64 19.07
CA VAL A 97 -14.89 -8.13 17.92
C VAL A 97 -14.73 -6.61 17.80
N ALA A 98 -14.91 -5.87 18.89
CA ALA A 98 -14.75 -4.41 18.90
C ALA A 98 -13.34 -3.97 18.47
N ALA A 99 -12.30 -4.64 18.94
CA ALA A 99 -10.93 -4.34 18.56
C ALA A 99 -10.65 -4.62 17.07
N LEU A 100 -11.16 -5.72 16.53
CA LEU A 100 -11.01 -6.06 15.10
C LEU A 100 -11.76 -5.08 14.22
N THR A 101 -13.00 -4.74 14.59
CA THR A 101 -13.81 -3.73 13.88
C THR A 101 -13.09 -2.37 13.85
N LYS A 102 -12.61 -1.88 15.00
CA LYS A 102 -11.87 -0.61 15.07
C LYS A 102 -10.66 -0.61 14.14
N ARG A 103 -9.81 -1.64 14.19
CA ARG A 103 -8.62 -1.73 13.34
C ARG A 103 -8.98 -1.86 11.85
N GLY A 104 -10.03 -2.60 11.53
CA GLY A 104 -10.56 -2.70 10.16
C GLY A 104 -11.03 -1.34 9.63
N MET A 105 -11.74 -0.56 10.45
CA MET A 105 -12.15 0.80 10.10
C MET A 105 -10.94 1.73 9.87
N GLU A 106 -9.94 1.68 10.75
CA GLU A 106 -8.70 2.46 10.62
C GLU A 106 -7.93 2.08 9.36
N PHE A 107 -7.82 0.78 9.06
CA PHE A 107 -7.21 0.28 7.83
C PHE A 107 -7.97 0.81 6.60
N ARG A 108 -9.30 0.67 6.58
CA ARG A 108 -10.14 1.16 5.48
C ARG A 108 -9.98 2.67 5.26
N GLN A 109 -9.94 3.45 6.35
CA GLN A 109 -9.69 4.89 6.26
C GLN A 109 -8.34 5.21 5.64
N LYS A 110 -7.28 4.50 6.02
CA LYS A 110 -5.95 4.68 5.43
C LYS A 110 -5.91 4.35 3.94
N VAL A 111 -6.62 3.30 3.52
CA VAL A 111 -6.75 2.95 2.09
C VAL A 111 -7.50 4.04 1.33
N GLN A 112 -8.60 4.55 1.87
CA GLN A 112 -9.38 5.62 1.24
C GLN A 112 -8.60 6.94 1.12
N ASN A 113 -7.74 7.22 2.09
CA ASN A 113 -6.87 8.40 2.09
C ASN A 113 -5.58 8.18 1.27
N LEU A 114 -5.39 7.04 0.64
CA LEU A 114 -4.15 6.64 -0.05
C LEU A 114 -2.91 6.61 0.85
N GLU A 115 -3.07 6.58 2.17
CA GLU A 115 -1.96 6.44 3.12
C GLU A 115 -1.34 5.04 3.05
N ILE A 116 -2.17 4.03 2.78
CA ILE A 116 -1.79 2.65 2.46
C ILE A 116 -2.42 2.30 1.13
N VAL A 117 -1.64 1.77 0.21
CA VAL A 117 -2.10 1.32 -1.10
C VAL A 117 -1.63 -0.10 -1.38
N TYR A 118 -2.47 -0.88 -2.06
CA TYR A 118 -2.11 -2.23 -2.47
C TYR A 118 -1.30 -2.19 -3.76
N ASP A 119 -0.11 -2.79 -3.73
CA ASP A 119 0.75 -2.96 -4.91
C ASP A 119 0.38 -4.24 -5.65
N LEU A 120 -0.39 -4.11 -6.71
CA LEU A 120 -0.81 -5.23 -7.55
C LEU A 120 0.36 -6.00 -8.16
N LEU A 121 1.50 -5.34 -8.41
CA LEU A 121 2.68 -5.95 -9.02
C LEU A 121 3.48 -6.81 -8.03
N GLN A 122 3.55 -6.38 -6.78
CA GLN A 122 4.29 -7.06 -5.71
C GLN A 122 3.37 -7.87 -4.78
N LYS A 123 2.05 -7.64 -4.86
CA LYS A 123 1.03 -8.19 -3.96
C LYS A 123 1.34 -7.89 -2.49
N ASP A 124 1.59 -6.61 -2.20
CA ASP A 124 1.93 -6.11 -0.88
C ASP A 124 1.27 -4.75 -0.65
N TYR A 125 1.11 -4.34 0.62
CA TYR A 125 0.69 -3.00 0.96
C TYR A 125 1.88 -2.07 1.10
N ILE A 126 1.77 -0.87 0.52
CA ILE A 126 2.76 0.20 0.61
C ILE A 126 2.22 1.28 1.54
N ASP A 127 2.96 1.60 2.59
CA ASP A 127 2.75 2.80 3.40
C ASP A 127 3.34 4.01 2.65
N THR A 128 2.49 4.78 1.97
CA THR A 128 2.92 5.92 1.15
C THR A 128 3.27 7.16 1.97
N VAL A 129 2.85 7.22 3.23
CA VAL A 129 3.10 8.38 4.10
C VAL A 129 4.40 8.24 4.87
N ASN A 130 4.73 7.03 5.36
CA ASN A 130 5.89 6.81 6.22
C ASN A 130 7.07 6.15 5.51
N HIS A 131 6.89 5.67 4.27
CA HIS A 131 7.93 5.05 3.48
C HIS A 131 9.05 6.07 3.17
N HIS A 132 10.18 5.96 3.86
CA HIS A 132 11.28 6.93 3.77
C HIS A 132 10.87 8.42 3.92
N LYS A 133 9.86 8.69 4.73
CA LYS A 133 9.21 10.00 4.93
C LYS A 133 10.19 11.19 5.06
N GLN A 134 11.30 11.00 5.78
CA GLN A 134 12.29 12.06 5.97
C GLN A 134 13.00 12.42 4.66
N TRP A 135 13.33 11.41 3.84
CA TRP A 135 13.95 11.63 2.54
C TRP A 135 12.98 12.27 1.56
N GLU A 136 11.76 11.77 1.50
CA GLU A 136 10.70 12.30 0.65
C GLU A 136 10.47 13.78 0.91
N LYS A 137 10.21 14.13 2.16
CA LYS A 137 10.02 15.52 2.57
C LYS A 137 11.23 16.38 2.20
N LYS A 138 12.44 15.92 2.50
CA LYS A 138 13.66 16.68 2.23
C LYS A 138 13.89 16.88 0.73
N ILE A 139 13.63 15.87 -0.11
CA ILE A 139 13.73 16.01 -1.57
C ILE A 139 12.68 17.00 -2.07
N LEU A 140 11.44 16.95 -1.59
CA LEU A 140 10.38 17.90 -1.95
C LEU A 140 10.79 19.34 -1.61
N ASP A 141 11.30 19.56 -0.40
CA ASP A 141 11.76 20.89 0.06
C ASP A 141 12.90 21.42 -0.82
N LEU A 142 13.88 20.56 -1.15
CA LEU A 142 15.02 20.92 -2.01
C LEU A 142 14.58 21.23 -3.44
N VAL A 143 13.74 20.40 -4.03
CA VAL A 143 13.18 20.61 -5.38
C VAL A 143 12.40 21.92 -5.44
N ASN A 144 11.54 22.18 -4.46
CA ASN A 144 10.76 23.41 -4.40
C ASN A 144 11.64 24.65 -4.18
N LYS A 145 12.75 24.51 -3.46
CA LYS A 145 13.77 25.58 -3.36
C LYS A 145 14.39 25.91 -4.73
N GLU A 146 14.80 24.89 -5.49
CA GLU A 146 15.36 25.10 -6.84
C GLU A 146 14.32 25.72 -7.79
N ARG A 147 13.08 25.23 -7.76
CA ARG A 147 11.97 25.81 -8.56
C ARG A 147 11.73 27.28 -8.21
N LYS A 148 11.69 27.61 -6.92
CA LYS A 148 11.53 28.99 -6.46
C LYS A 148 12.68 29.91 -6.92
N ASN A 149 13.93 29.41 -6.86
CA ASN A 149 15.10 30.17 -7.29
C ASN A 149 15.04 30.57 -8.79
N GLU A 150 14.38 29.72 -9.61
CA GLU A 150 14.19 29.93 -11.05
C GLU A 150 12.83 30.56 -11.39
N GLY A 151 12.07 30.99 -10.38
CA GLY A 151 10.78 31.69 -10.57
C GLY A 151 9.57 30.77 -10.86
N TYR A 152 9.66 29.47 -10.64
CA TYR A 152 8.57 28.51 -10.85
C TYR A 152 7.78 28.24 -9.56
N SER A 153 6.50 27.92 -9.74
CA SER A 153 5.63 27.50 -8.64
C SER A 153 6.09 26.18 -8.01
N ALA A 154 5.86 26.04 -6.71
CA ALA A 154 6.13 24.79 -6.00
C ALA A 154 5.24 23.66 -6.53
N VAL A 155 5.78 22.43 -6.50
CA VAL A 155 5.00 21.21 -6.70
C VAL A 155 4.53 20.66 -5.35
N ASN A 156 3.35 20.05 -5.34
CA ASN A 156 2.77 19.42 -4.16
C ASN A 156 3.09 17.93 -4.14
N GLN A 157 3.19 17.34 -2.94
CA GLN A 157 3.26 15.90 -2.80
C GLN A 157 1.95 15.26 -3.27
N ASP A 158 2.08 14.17 -4.05
CA ASP A 158 0.95 13.32 -4.45
C ASP A 158 1.22 11.89 -4.00
N LEU A 159 0.34 11.34 -3.15
CA LEU A 159 0.51 10.01 -2.58
C LEU A 159 0.39 8.89 -3.62
N LYS A 160 -0.40 9.11 -4.67
CA LYS A 160 -0.52 8.15 -5.76
C LYS A 160 0.76 8.13 -6.61
N LEU A 161 1.36 9.31 -6.91
CA LEU A 161 2.69 9.36 -7.54
C LEU A 161 3.78 8.74 -6.66
N THR A 162 3.73 8.97 -5.33
CA THR A 162 4.62 8.32 -4.38
C THR A 162 4.49 6.80 -4.46
N GLN A 163 3.26 6.26 -4.50
CA GLN A 163 3.02 4.83 -4.73
C GLN A 163 3.73 4.33 -6.00
N LEU A 164 3.49 5.00 -7.14
CA LEU A 164 4.06 4.61 -8.42
C LEU A 164 5.60 4.67 -8.39
N ALA A 165 6.17 5.70 -7.78
CA ALA A 165 7.62 5.84 -7.62
C ALA A 165 8.22 4.73 -6.73
N ILE A 166 7.53 4.32 -5.65
CA ILE A 166 7.96 3.19 -4.80
C ILE A 166 7.92 1.88 -5.60
N ILE A 167 6.84 1.63 -6.35
CA ILE A 167 6.71 0.45 -7.20
C ILE A 167 7.85 0.38 -8.21
N LYS A 168 8.19 1.49 -8.87
CA LYS A 168 9.32 1.59 -9.80
C LYS A 168 10.65 1.29 -9.11
N ALA A 169 10.89 1.87 -7.93
CA ALA A 169 12.12 1.63 -7.17
C ALA A 169 12.26 0.14 -6.77
N LYS A 170 11.18 -0.46 -6.26
CA LYS A 170 11.11 -1.89 -5.94
C LYS A 170 11.35 -2.78 -7.16
N ASP A 171 10.77 -2.43 -8.30
CA ASP A 171 10.94 -3.18 -9.55
C ASP A 171 12.40 -3.16 -10.02
N MET A 172 13.06 -2.01 -10.02
CA MET A 172 14.47 -1.88 -10.37
C MET A 172 15.37 -2.73 -9.46
N VAL A 173 15.15 -2.71 -8.16
CA VAL A 173 15.91 -3.51 -7.19
C VAL A 173 15.65 -5.00 -7.40
N LYS A 174 14.40 -5.42 -7.51
CA LYS A 174 13.99 -6.82 -7.63
C LYS A 174 14.52 -7.47 -8.93
N ARG A 175 14.51 -6.72 -10.03
CA ARG A 175 14.93 -7.21 -11.36
C ARG A 175 16.36 -6.81 -11.72
N ASN A 176 17.06 -6.11 -10.81
CA ASN A 176 18.46 -5.70 -10.95
C ASN A 176 18.74 -4.91 -12.23
N TYR A 177 17.97 -3.86 -12.47
CA TYR A 177 18.18 -2.93 -13.59
C TYR A 177 18.10 -1.46 -13.11
N PHE A 178 18.51 -0.52 -13.98
CA PHE A 178 18.44 0.91 -13.70
C PHE A 178 18.18 1.68 -15.01
N GLU A 179 16.93 1.73 -15.42
CA GLU A 179 16.45 2.36 -16.64
C GLU A 179 15.00 2.84 -16.46
N HIS A 180 14.56 3.77 -17.31
CA HIS A 180 13.18 4.27 -17.31
C HIS A 180 12.17 3.18 -17.71
N TYR A 181 12.51 2.40 -18.74
CA TYR A 181 11.69 1.30 -19.23
C TYR A 181 11.80 0.07 -18.30
N SER A 182 10.65 -0.48 -17.90
CA SER A 182 10.58 -1.77 -17.20
C SER A 182 10.19 -2.87 -18.19
N THR A 183 10.93 -3.98 -18.19
CA THR A 183 10.55 -5.18 -18.97
C THR A 183 9.27 -5.83 -18.47
N PHE A 184 8.75 -5.41 -17.32
CA PHE A 184 7.57 -5.99 -16.68
C PHE A 184 6.27 -5.22 -16.97
N TYR A 185 6.30 -3.87 -16.93
CA TYR A 185 5.11 -3.04 -17.16
C TYR A 185 5.29 -1.94 -18.22
N GLY A 186 6.49 -1.76 -18.79
CA GLY A 186 6.74 -0.77 -19.82
C GLY A 186 7.33 0.55 -19.30
N ASN A 187 6.86 1.65 -19.85
CA ASN A 187 7.29 3.01 -19.52
C ASN A 187 6.67 3.52 -18.21
N PRO A 188 7.16 4.61 -17.62
CA PRO A 188 6.56 5.20 -16.42
C PRO A 188 5.06 5.55 -16.57
N TRP A 189 4.63 6.00 -17.75
CA TRP A 189 3.21 6.28 -18.04
C TRP A 189 2.36 5.02 -18.22
N ASP A 190 2.94 3.88 -18.63
CA ASP A 190 2.25 2.59 -18.65
C ASP A 190 1.95 2.13 -17.24
N LEU A 191 2.90 2.32 -16.29
CA LEU A 191 2.66 2.10 -14.87
C LEU A 191 1.55 3.02 -14.33
N ALA A 192 1.56 4.30 -14.68
CA ALA A 192 0.51 5.24 -14.29
C ALA A 192 -0.88 4.78 -14.77
N THR A 193 -0.98 4.30 -16.00
CA THR A 193 -2.22 3.75 -16.56
C THR A 193 -2.70 2.49 -15.82
N LEU A 194 -1.80 1.58 -15.49
CA LEU A 194 -2.13 0.35 -14.72
C LEU A 194 -2.76 0.64 -13.35
N PHE A 195 -2.45 1.80 -12.77
CA PHE A 195 -2.95 2.24 -11.48
C PHE A 195 -3.99 3.35 -11.56
N ASP A 196 -4.61 3.56 -12.71
CA ASP A 196 -5.65 4.58 -12.95
C ASP A 196 -5.22 5.96 -12.44
N TYR A 197 -3.98 6.38 -12.75
CA TYR A 197 -3.50 7.70 -12.42
C TYR A 197 -3.75 8.68 -13.57
N GLU A 198 -4.61 9.65 -13.35
CA GLU A 198 -4.95 10.68 -14.34
C GLU A 198 -3.92 11.82 -14.32
N TYR A 199 -3.46 12.23 -15.49
CA TYR A 199 -2.49 13.32 -15.69
C TYR A 199 -2.59 13.92 -17.11
N THR A 200 -2.12 15.14 -17.27
CA THR A 200 -1.97 15.80 -18.59
C THR A 200 -0.50 15.79 -19.06
N SER A 201 0.44 15.74 -18.15
CA SER A 201 1.88 15.58 -18.43
C SER A 201 2.54 14.76 -17.33
N TYR A 202 3.49 13.92 -17.70
CA TYR A 202 4.19 13.00 -16.80
C TYR A 202 5.71 13.06 -17.02
N GLY A 203 6.49 12.88 -15.98
CA GLY A 203 7.95 12.83 -16.08
C GLY A 203 8.58 12.00 -14.97
N GLU A 204 9.75 11.46 -15.24
CA GLU A 204 10.51 10.65 -14.31
C GLU A 204 11.97 11.06 -14.26
N ASN A 205 12.51 11.18 -13.05
CA ASN A 205 13.95 11.23 -12.79
C ASN A 205 14.37 10.01 -11.97
N LEU A 206 15.50 9.43 -12.29
CA LEU A 206 16.10 8.31 -11.58
C LEU A 206 17.45 8.69 -10.97
N ALA A 207 17.74 8.19 -9.78
CA ALA A 207 19.06 8.26 -9.17
C ALA A 207 19.41 6.95 -8.48
N ARG A 208 20.69 6.59 -8.47
CA ARG A 208 21.20 5.39 -7.84
C ARG A 208 22.50 5.65 -7.10
N ASN A 209 22.63 5.02 -5.92
CA ASN A 209 23.86 5.02 -5.12
C ASN A 209 24.22 6.37 -4.44
N PHE A 210 23.28 7.31 -4.36
CA PHE A 210 23.41 8.49 -3.52
C PHE A 210 23.01 8.18 -2.09
N LYS A 211 23.69 8.81 -1.13
CA LYS A 211 23.52 8.49 0.31
C LYS A 211 22.65 9.49 1.07
N THR A 212 22.32 10.62 0.44
CA THR A 212 21.49 11.67 1.07
C THR A 212 20.56 12.33 0.05
N PRO A 213 19.45 12.92 0.50
CA PRO A 213 18.56 13.74 -0.34
C PRO A 213 19.30 14.86 -1.05
N GLU A 214 20.22 15.55 -0.35
CA GLU A 214 20.97 16.70 -0.87
C GLU A 214 21.84 16.27 -2.05
N THR A 215 22.60 15.19 -1.91
CA THR A 215 23.46 14.70 -3.00
C THR A 215 22.65 14.19 -4.18
N THR A 216 21.46 13.63 -3.93
CA THR A 216 20.54 13.16 -4.97
C THR A 216 20.01 14.34 -5.79
N VAL A 217 19.48 15.37 -5.14
CA VAL A 217 18.93 16.55 -5.83
C VAL A 217 20.03 17.34 -6.53
N ALA A 218 21.20 17.50 -5.90
CA ALA A 218 22.35 18.16 -6.53
C ALA A 218 22.78 17.45 -7.82
N ALA A 219 22.80 16.12 -7.83
CA ALA A 219 23.13 15.35 -9.04
C ALA A 219 22.06 15.51 -10.13
N TRP A 220 20.79 15.53 -9.79
CA TRP A 220 19.72 15.82 -10.76
C TRP A 220 19.84 17.22 -11.33
N MET A 221 20.09 18.24 -10.50
CA MET A 221 20.26 19.62 -10.95
C MET A 221 21.51 19.82 -11.82
N ALA A 222 22.57 19.04 -11.61
CA ALA A 222 23.76 19.04 -12.44
C ALA A 222 23.57 18.38 -13.82
N SER A 223 22.53 17.56 -13.99
CA SER A 223 22.21 16.88 -15.25
C SER A 223 21.15 17.68 -16.03
N PRO A 224 21.42 18.14 -17.27
CA PRO A 224 20.48 18.96 -18.03
C PRO A 224 19.08 18.33 -18.17
N LYS A 225 18.98 17.05 -18.49
CA LYS A 225 17.70 16.33 -18.66
C LYS A 225 16.92 16.22 -17.36
N HIS A 226 17.59 15.89 -16.25
CA HIS A 226 16.92 15.80 -14.96
C HIS A 226 16.51 17.19 -14.44
N ARG A 227 17.35 18.18 -14.63
CA ARG A 227 17.05 19.58 -14.29
C ARG A 227 15.85 20.11 -15.05
N GLU A 228 15.73 19.80 -16.34
CA GLU A 228 14.56 20.15 -17.15
C GLU A 228 13.26 19.64 -16.54
N ASN A 229 13.21 18.37 -16.09
CA ASN A 229 12.05 17.83 -15.40
C ASN A 229 11.76 18.58 -14.08
N ILE A 230 12.79 18.85 -13.26
CA ILE A 230 12.60 19.57 -11.99
C ILE A 230 12.02 20.97 -12.22
N LEU A 231 12.48 21.66 -13.27
CA LEU A 231 12.13 23.05 -13.57
C LEU A 231 10.96 23.19 -14.56
N LYS A 232 10.36 22.10 -15.01
CA LYS A 232 9.22 22.18 -15.94
C LYS A 232 8.05 22.90 -15.28
N SER A 233 7.67 24.05 -15.85
CA SER A 233 6.66 24.97 -15.29
C SER A 233 5.27 24.35 -15.13
N THR A 234 4.92 23.41 -16.04
CA THR A 234 3.61 22.77 -16.05
C THR A 234 3.42 21.72 -14.95
N TYR A 235 4.47 21.21 -14.33
CA TYR A 235 4.31 20.25 -13.26
C TYR A 235 3.76 20.87 -11.98
N THR A 236 2.74 20.24 -11.42
CA THR A 236 2.02 20.66 -10.21
C THR A 236 2.17 19.69 -9.05
N HIS A 237 2.52 18.43 -9.35
CA HIS A 237 2.60 17.35 -8.36
C HIS A 237 3.89 16.54 -8.51
N MET A 238 4.33 15.98 -7.39
CA MET A 238 5.53 15.15 -7.31
C MET A 238 5.32 13.98 -6.33
N GLY A 239 5.88 12.81 -6.66
CA GLY A 239 6.00 11.66 -5.78
C GLY A 239 7.42 11.12 -5.78
N ILE A 240 7.89 10.61 -4.64
CA ILE A 240 9.23 10.04 -4.46
C ILE A 240 9.11 8.60 -3.99
N GLY A 241 9.83 7.70 -4.65
CA GLY A 241 10.01 6.32 -4.24
C GLY A 241 11.47 6.03 -3.94
N ILE A 242 11.73 5.31 -2.86
CA ILE A 242 13.07 4.96 -2.43
C ILE A 242 13.09 3.48 -2.06
N GLU A 243 14.06 2.74 -2.61
CA GLU A 243 14.30 1.36 -2.24
C GLU A 243 15.79 1.12 -2.08
N LYS A 244 16.16 0.12 -1.29
CA LYS A 244 17.53 -0.25 -1.04
C LYS A 244 17.80 -1.67 -1.49
N ASP A 245 18.84 -1.89 -2.27
CA ASP A 245 19.24 -3.24 -2.63
C ASP A 245 19.93 -3.97 -1.46
N LYS A 246 20.19 -5.27 -1.64
CA LYS A 246 20.88 -6.11 -0.64
C LYS A 246 22.28 -5.64 -0.26
N ASN A 247 22.91 -4.80 -1.09
CA ASN A 247 24.23 -4.23 -0.87
C ASN A 247 24.17 -2.84 -0.22
N GLY A 248 22.97 -2.38 0.12
CA GLY A 248 22.74 -1.08 0.76
C GLY A 248 22.74 0.11 -0.20
N LYS A 249 22.71 -0.10 -1.53
CA LYS A 249 22.60 0.97 -2.52
C LYS A 249 21.16 1.45 -2.63
N TYR A 250 20.97 2.77 -2.54
CA TYR A 250 19.67 3.38 -2.77
C TYR A 250 19.34 3.50 -4.25
N TYR A 251 18.09 3.24 -4.58
CA TYR A 251 17.43 3.54 -5.83
C TYR A 251 16.35 4.58 -5.51
N VAL A 252 16.44 5.75 -6.12
CA VAL A 252 15.54 6.87 -5.89
C VAL A 252 14.81 7.18 -7.18
N VAL A 253 13.51 7.21 -7.12
CA VAL A 253 12.62 7.53 -8.25
C VAL A 253 11.85 8.79 -7.91
N GLN A 254 11.82 9.74 -8.84
CA GLN A 254 11.03 10.95 -8.75
C GLN A 254 10.06 10.98 -9.92
N HIS A 255 8.76 10.96 -9.63
CA HIS A 255 7.71 11.16 -10.61
C HIS A 255 7.14 12.57 -10.50
N PHE A 256 6.86 13.17 -11.63
CA PHE A 256 6.16 14.45 -11.76
C PHE A 256 4.89 14.29 -12.57
N SER A 257 3.89 15.10 -12.27
CA SER A 257 2.70 15.21 -13.11
C SER A 257 2.11 16.62 -13.11
N SER A 258 1.33 16.87 -14.16
CA SER A 258 0.35 17.96 -14.24
C SER A 258 -1.05 17.35 -14.14
N LYS A 259 -1.90 17.97 -13.39
CA LYS A 259 -3.36 17.65 -13.32
C LYS A 259 -4.16 18.87 -13.72
#